data_1057b1fbda5d3c109faa64b2a9159a34
#
_entry.id   1057b1fbda5d3c109faa64b2a9159a34
#
_cell.length_a   1.000
_cell.length_b   1.000
_cell.length_c   1.000
_cell.angle_alpha   90.00
_cell.angle_beta   90.00
_cell.angle_gamma   90.00
#
_symmetry.space_group_name_H-M   'P 1'
#
loop_
_entity.id
_entity.type
_entity.pdbx_description
1 polymer ?
#
loop_
_entity_poly.entity_id
_entity_poly.type
_entity_poly.pdbx_seq_one_letter_code
_entity_poly.pdbx_strand_id
1 'polypeptide(L)' 'MSVQDNEELVKITSAGTISIPKQFRQFMNIQKGDYVKVIMGNDRIIIRKIAIS' A
#
# COMPACT_ATOMS: atom_id res chain seq x y z
N MET A 1 -7.05 21.24 -8.48
CA MET A 1 -7.03 19.96 -8.41
C MET A 1 -6.56 19.46 -7.13
N SER A 2 -7.07 18.47 -6.83
CA SER A 2 -6.70 17.93 -5.59
C SER A 2 -5.35 17.36 -5.67
N VAL A 3 -4.66 17.45 -4.64
CA VAL A 3 -3.34 16.97 -4.65
C VAL A 3 -3.11 15.99 -3.57
N GLN A 4 -4.16 15.47 -3.04
CA GLN A 4 -4.03 14.58 -1.92
C GLN A 4 -3.97 13.17 -2.36
N ASP A 5 -3.19 12.88 -3.36
CA ASP A 5 -3.16 11.55 -3.91
C ASP A 5 -2.33 10.60 -3.09
N ASN A 6 -1.66 11.08 -2.06
CA ASN A 6 -0.84 10.19 -1.27
C ASN A 6 -1.53 9.74 0.00
N GLU A 7 -2.83 9.94 0.10
CA GLU A 7 -3.59 9.46 1.25
C GLU A 7 -4.93 8.94 0.77
N GLU A 8 -5.35 7.85 1.37
CA GLU A 8 -6.65 7.32 1.03
C GLU A 8 -7.15 6.47 2.18
N LEU A 9 -8.44 6.58 2.43
CA LEU A 9 -9.08 5.80 3.46
C LEU A 9 -9.49 4.47 2.85
N VAL A 10 -9.06 3.38 3.43
CA VAL A 10 -9.46 2.07 2.94
C VAL A 10 -10.02 1.29 4.12
N LYS A 11 -10.89 0.37 3.80
CA LYS A 11 -11.56 -0.40 4.82
C LYS A 11 -10.91 -1.77 4.96
N ILE A 12 -10.78 -2.22 6.18
CA ILE A 12 -10.23 -3.53 6.44
C ILE A 12 -11.34 -4.54 6.31
N THR A 13 -11.08 -5.58 5.54
CA THR A 13 -12.08 -6.63 5.32
C THR A 13 -12.15 -7.55 6.50
N SER A 14 -13.16 -8.44 6.49
CA SER A 14 -13.30 -9.41 7.56
C SER A 14 -12.15 -10.40 7.61
N ALA A 15 -11.41 -10.53 6.52
CA ALA A 15 -10.24 -11.39 6.49
C ALA A 15 -9.01 -10.68 7.00
N GLY A 16 -9.13 -9.41 7.38
CA GLY A 16 -7.98 -8.68 7.87
C GLY A 16 -7.10 -8.11 6.79
N THR A 17 -7.64 -7.93 5.61
CA THR A 17 -6.86 -7.42 4.49
C THR A 17 -7.35 -6.05 4.08
N ILE A 18 -6.54 -5.35 3.32
CA ILE A 18 -6.93 -4.11 2.69
C ILE A 18 -6.54 -4.16 1.23
N SER A 19 -7.17 -3.29 0.45
CA SER A 19 -6.80 -3.13 -0.95
C SER A 19 -5.90 -1.93 -1.07
N ILE A 20 -4.81 -2.08 -1.78
CA ILE A 20 -3.96 -0.95 -2.07
C ILE A 20 -4.59 -0.20 -3.24
N PRO A 21 -4.90 1.08 -3.09
CA PRO A 21 -5.55 1.82 -4.15
C PRO A 21 -4.74 1.78 -5.44
N LYS A 22 -5.45 1.81 -6.55
CA LYS A 22 -4.81 1.66 -7.84
C LYS A 22 -3.75 2.72 -8.07
N GLN A 23 -4.04 3.96 -7.70
CA GLN A 23 -3.10 5.04 -7.94
C GLN A 23 -1.83 4.85 -7.11
N PHE A 24 -1.96 4.25 -5.94
CA PHE A 24 -0.76 3.97 -5.13
C PHE A 24 0.07 2.88 -5.78
N ARG A 25 -0.59 1.84 -6.30
CA ARG A 25 0.12 0.76 -6.96
C ARG A 25 0.85 1.28 -8.19
N GLN A 26 0.21 2.18 -8.92
CA GLN A 26 0.83 2.74 -10.11
C GLN A 26 2.02 3.62 -9.76
N PHE A 27 1.86 4.44 -8.73
CA PHE A 27 2.95 5.32 -8.34
C PHE A 27 4.15 4.53 -7.86
N MET A 28 3.91 3.48 -7.11
CA MET A 28 4.99 2.65 -6.58
C MET A 28 5.41 1.55 -7.53
N ASN A 29 4.72 1.43 -8.66
CA ASN A 29 5.03 0.40 -9.64
C ASN A 29 4.95 -1.00 -9.03
N ILE A 30 3.89 -1.23 -8.29
CA ILE A 30 3.64 -2.53 -7.67
C ILE A 30 2.68 -3.29 -8.54
N GLN A 31 3.00 -4.52 -8.86
CA GLN A 31 2.20 -5.33 -9.73
C GLN A 31 1.89 -6.66 -9.07
N LYS A 32 0.94 -7.35 -9.66
CA LYS A 32 0.56 -8.66 -9.17
C LYS A 32 1.78 -9.55 -9.09
N GLY A 33 1.94 -10.20 -7.96
CA GLY A 33 3.07 -11.08 -7.76
C GLY A 33 4.27 -10.42 -7.14
N ASP A 34 4.27 -9.10 -7.04
CA ASP A 34 5.36 -8.41 -6.38
C ASP A 34 5.28 -8.61 -4.88
N TYR A 35 6.40 -8.44 -4.24
CA TYR A 35 6.46 -8.52 -2.79
C TYR A 35 6.67 -7.13 -2.21
N VAL A 36 6.10 -6.92 -1.05
CA VAL A 36 6.34 -5.69 -0.29
C VAL A 36 6.68 -6.11 1.13
N LYS A 37 7.39 -5.24 1.81
CA LYS A 37 7.72 -5.44 3.20
C LYS A 37 6.75 -4.64 4.05
N VAL A 38 6.17 -5.26 5.05
CA VAL A 38 5.23 -4.60 5.94
C VAL A 38 5.92 -4.44 7.29
N ILE A 39 6.02 -3.22 7.76
CA ILE A 39 6.73 -2.90 8.97
C ILE A 39 5.75 -2.29 9.97
N MET A 40 5.79 -2.75 11.20
CA MET A 40 4.87 -2.27 12.21
C MET A 40 5.48 -1.08 12.94
N GLY A 41 4.70 -0.01 13.09
CA GLY A 41 5.05 1.11 13.92
C GLY A 41 4.18 1.14 15.16
N ASN A 42 4.18 2.27 15.86
CA ASN A 42 3.36 2.39 17.06
C ASN A 42 1.88 2.46 16.71
N ASP A 43 1.54 3.31 15.79
CA ASP A 43 0.15 3.48 15.40
C ASP A 43 0.00 3.45 13.90
N ARG A 44 0.94 2.81 13.21
CA ARG A 44 0.92 2.82 11.75
C ARG A 44 1.58 1.57 11.23
N ILE A 45 1.31 1.28 9.99
CA ILE A 45 1.95 0.20 9.27
C ILE A 45 2.61 0.81 8.06
N ILE A 46 3.87 0.48 7.85
CA ILE A 46 4.62 1.02 6.73
C ILE A 46 4.79 -0.09 5.71
N ILE A 47 4.44 0.20 4.47
CA ILE A 47 4.58 -0.76 3.39
C ILE A 47 5.68 -0.25 2.48
N ARG A 48 6.69 -1.08 2.25
CA ARG A 48 7.81 -0.70 1.41
C ARG A 48 7.90 -1.68 0.26
N LYS A 49 8.13 -1.13 -0.92
CA LYS A 49 8.40 -1.97 -2.06
C LYS A 49 9.83 -2.46 -1.97
N ILE A 50 10.05 -3.73 -2.23
CA ILE A 50 11.40 -4.26 -2.25
C ILE A 50 11.74 -4.63 -3.68
N ALA A 51 13.00 -4.44 -4.01
CA ALA A 51 13.47 -4.78 -5.33
C ALA A 51 14.12 -6.15 -5.25
N ILE A 52 13.47 -7.10 -5.88
CA ILE A 52 14.00 -8.45 -5.92
C ILE A 52 14.48 -8.68 -7.32
N SER A 53 15.71 -8.98 -7.49
CA SER A 53 16.23 -9.20 -8.83
C SER A 53 16.70 -10.63 -9.02
#